data_bd825b41e58d7cf7c24e421d87bee3b9
#
_entry.id   bd825b41e58d7cf7c24e421d87bee3b9
#
_cell.length_a   1.000
_cell.length_b   1.000
_cell.length_c   1.000
_cell.angle_alpha   90.00
_cell.angle_beta   90.00
_cell.angle_gamma   90.00
#
_symmetry.space_group_name_H-M   'P 1'
#
loop_
_entity.id
_entity.type
_entity.pdbx_description
1 polymer ?
#
loop_
_entity_poly.entity_id
_entity_poly.type
_entity_poly.pdbx_seq_one_letter_code
_entity_poly.pdbx_strand_id
1 'polypeptide(L)'
;MTTTALELRRRGLLALAAATFITGCSTRSNTPPRRLYGLTGMPPLPTDTRPGQDGRAWVLSPQMALPELLDRDEILVVEGSAGLRPLPEARWAEPLREALPRLLAEDLWRMRQPYPVTVGKQNTPDGESLRLIVQVDEWLARPEAGGLQLKLRARWHWMPLQAPAGTALPPPGSADLGLPCAAQADALADAYRRSVTLLAARIVAAS
;
A
#
# COMPACT_ATOMS: atom_id res chain seq x y z
N MET A 1 -52.85 57.99 -27.90
CA MET A 1 -53.00 56.70 -27.15
C MET A 1 -52.15 55.58 -27.73
N THR A 2 -50.84 55.81 -27.96
CA THR A 2 -49.97 54.86 -28.65
C THR A 2 -48.71 54.46 -27.84
N THR A 3 -48.53 55.01 -26.63
CA THR A 3 -47.36 54.84 -25.84
C THR A 3 -47.42 53.60 -24.95
N THR A 4 -48.58 53.14 -24.54
CA THR A 4 -48.79 52.02 -23.60
C THR A 4 -48.50 50.62 -24.19
N ALA A 5 -48.74 50.48 -25.52
CA ALA A 5 -48.53 49.17 -26.19
C ALA A 5 -47.05 48.84 -26.41
N LEU A 6 -46.16 49.85 -26.51
CA LEU A 6 -44.75 49.69 -26.74
C LEU A 6 -44.01 49.29 -25.44
N GLU A 7 -44.45 49.81 -24.30
CA GLU A 7 -43.93 49.51 -23.00
C GLU A 7 -44.28 48.07 -22.58
N LEU A 8 -45.48 47.56 -22.91
CA LEU A 8 -45.81 46.16 -22.58
C LEU A 8 -45.03 45.14 -23.42
N ARG A 9 -44.74 45.46 -24.69
CA ARG A 9 -43.87 44.59 -25.52
C ARG A 9 -42.42 44.55 -25.05
N ARG A 10 -41.87 45.66 -24.57
CA ARG A 10 -40.50 45.74 -24.03
C ARG A 10 -40.35 44.95 -22.74
N ARG A 11 -41.33 44.97 -21.84
CA ARG A 11 -41.34 44.20 -20.61
C ARG A 11 -41.52 42.71 -20.87
N GLY A 12 -42.30 42.30 -21.85
CA GLY A 12 -42.46 40.91 -22.26
C GLY A 12 -41.18 40.30 -22.87
N LEU A 13 -40.44 41.07 -23.67
CA LEU A 13 -39.18 40.63 -24.27
C LEU A 13 -38.06 40.51 -23.25
N LEU A 14 -38.01 41.37 -22.23
CA LEU A 14 -37.02 41.29 -21.13
C LEU A 14 -37.29 40.09 -20.17
N ALA A 15 -38.57 39.74 -19.96
CA ALA A 15 -38.93 38.58 -19.14
C ALA A 15 -38.62 37.25 -19.86
N LEU A 16 -38.72 37.20 -21.19
CA LEU A 16 -38.38 35.99 -21.95
C LEU A 16 -36.88 35.76 -22.08
N ALA A 17 -36.07 36.84 -22.08
CA ALA A 17 -34.62 36.76 -22.13
C ALA A 17 -34.00 36.29 -20.79
N ALA A 18 -34.67 36.52 -19.64
CA ALA A 18 -34.19 36.10 -18.33
C ALA A 18 -34.43 34.61 -18.01
N ALA A 19 -35.37 33.97 -18.75
CA ALA A 19 -35.69 32.56 -18.51
C ALA A 19 -34.73 31.55 -19.18
N THR A 20 -33.87 32.02 -20.10
CA THR A 20 -32.96 31.14 -20.87
C THR A 20 -31.59 30.94 -20.24
N PHE A 21 -31.26 31.57 -19.08
CA PHE A 21 -29.97 31.42 -18.42
C PHE A 21 -29.94 30.40 -17.30
N ILE A 22 -31.00 29.63 -17.03
CA ILE A 22 -31.06 28.63 -15.94
C ILE A 22 -30.91 27.19 -16.47
N THR A 23 -30.49 26.99 -17.70
CA THR A 23 -29.93 25.69 -18.10
C THR A 23 -28.48 25.63 -17.59
N GLY A 24 -28.32 25.70 -16.27
CA GLY A 24 -27.09 25.41 -15.61
C GLY A 24 -26.67 23.98 -15.99
N CYS A 25 -25.55 23.87 -16.66
CA CYS A 25 -24.86 22.61 -16.91
C CYS A 25 -24.65 21.85 -15.60
N SER A 26 -25.64 21.06 -15.18
CA SER A 26 -25.37 19.92 -14.32
C SER A 26 -24.64 18.88 -15.18
N THR A 27 -23.39 19.15 -15.52
CA THR A 27 -22.44 18.10 -15.88
C THR A 27 -22.33 17.21 -14.67
N ARG A 28 -23.26 16.27 -14.52
CA ARG A 28 -23.00 15.10 -13.73
C ARG A 28 -21.71 14.53 -14.29
N SER A 29 -20.60 14.78 -13.60
CA SER A 29 -19.36 14.07 -13.85
C SER A 29 -19.73 12.60 -13.65
N ASN A 30 -19.90 11.89 -14.75
CA ASN A 30 -20.16 10.45 -14.77
C ASN A 30 -18.84 9.73 -14.47
N THR A 31 -18.12 10.24 -13.44
CA THR A 31 -16.90 9.59 -12.93
C THR A 31 -17.36 8.33 -12.23
N PRO A 32 -17.00 7.16 -12.71
CA PRO A 32 -17.36 5.90 -12.07
C PRO A 32 -16.96 5.91 -10.59
N PRO A 33 -17.71 5.27 -9.71
CA PRO A 33 -17.38 5.24 -8.30
C PRO A 33 -16.02 4.55 -8.10
N ARG A 34 -15.09 5.23 -7.44
CA ARG A 34 -13.80 4.68 -7.07
C ARG A 34 -14.00 3.56 -6.06
N ARG A 35 -13.40 2.39 -6.32
CA ARG A 35 -13.38 1.27 -5.39
C ARG A 35 -12.09 1.31 -4.57
N LEU A 36 -12.23 1.14 -3.27
CA LEU A 36 -11.09 1.11 -2.35
C LEU A 36 -10.70 -0.34 -2.06
N TYR A 37 -9.41 -0.61 -2.11
CA TYR A 37 -8.82 -1.93 -1.87
C TYR A 37 -7.83 -1.82 -0.71
N GLY A 38 -8.06 -2.63 0.32
CA GLY A 38 -7.16 -2.72 1.47
C GLY A 38 -6.32 -4.00 1.39
N LEU A 39 -5.15 -3.98 2.00
CA LEU A 39 -4.34 -5.18 2.22
C LEU A 39 -4.91 -5.95 3.42
N THR A 40 -6.21 -6.26 3.34
CA THR A 40 -6.95 -6.99 4.37
C THR A 40 -6.74 -8.48 4.20
N GLY A 41 -7.06 -9.23 5.23
CA GLY A 41 -6.90 -10.66 5.21
C GLY A 41 -5.63 -11.11 5.94
N MET A 42 -5.64 -12.37 6.29
CA MET A 42 -4.58 -13.00 7.06
C MET A 42 -4.14 -14.25 6.30
N PRO A 43 -3.19 -14.13 5.37
CA PRO A 43 -2.70 -15.28 4.63
C PRO A 43 -2.19 -16.37 5.58
N PRO A 44 -2.30 -17.67 5.20
CA PRO A 44 -1.69 -18.74 5.96
C PRO A 44 -0.18 -18.53 6.03
N LEU A 45 0.42 -18.87 7.17
CA LEU A 45 1.86 -18.85 7.31
C LEU A 45 2.49 -19.97 6.48
N PRO A 46 3.65 -19.74 5.86
CA PRO A 46 4.39 -20.81 5.20
C PRO A 46 4.74 -21.93 6.18
N THR A 47 4.58 -23.18 5.74
CA THR A 47 4.71 -24.37 6.59
C THR A 47 6.15 -24.58 7.12
N ASP A 48 7.13 -24.04 6.39
CA ASP A 48 8.56 -24.21 6.73
C ASP A 48 9.12 -23.09 7.60
N THR A 49 8.26 -22.20 8.12
CA THR A 49 8.69 -21.10 8.98
C THR A 49 9.06 -21.66 10.35
N ARG A 50 10.36 -21.78 10.63
CA ARG A 50 10.85 -22.04 11.98
C ARG A 50 10.77 -20.76 12.79
N PRO A 51 10.20 -20.78 14.00
CA PRO A 51 10.22 -19.61 14.87
C PRO A 51 11.66 -19.15 15.09
N GLY A 52 11.93 -17.86 14.89
CA GLY A 52 13.23 -17.29 15.27
C GLY A 52 13.42 -17.47 16.77
N GLN A 53 14.53 -18.11 17.17
CA GLN A 53 14.78 -18.53 18.56
C GLN A 53 15.77 -17.60 19.28
N ASP A 54 15.99 -16.39 18.76
CA ASP A 54 16.94 -15.44 19.35
C ASP A 54 16.52 -14.88 20.72
N GLY A 55 15.30 -15.15 21.16
CA GLY A 55 14.78 -14.77 22.47
C GLY A 55 14.53 -13.28 22.66
N ARG A 56 14.83 -12.45 21.67
CA ARG A 56 14.82 -10.98 21.74
C ARG A 56 13.57 -10.39 21.12
N ALA A 57 13.18 -9.22 21.62
CA ALA A 57 12.14 -8.42 21.00
C ALA A 57 12.63 -7.76 19.71
N TRP A 58 11.80 -7.68 18.71
CA TRP A 58 12.09 -6.95 17.48
C TRP A 58 11.27 -5.66 17.38
N VAL A 59 11.94 -4.57 17.04
CA VAL A 59 11.32 -3.28 16.83
C VAL A 59 11.51 -2.88 15.37
N LEU A 60 10.43 -2.97 14.62
CA LEU A 60 10.43 -2.57 13.22
C LEU A 60 10.48 -1.05 13.10
N SER A 61 11.32 -0.54 12.20
CA SER A 61 11.31 0.89 11.89
C SER A 61 9.95 1.29 11.29
N PRO A 62 9.29 2.33 11.82
CA PRO A 62 8.02 2.79 11.25
C PRO A 62 8.19 3.43 9.88
N GLN A 63 9.38 3.96 9.60
CA GLN A 63 9.73 4.56 8.31
C GLN A 63 10.48 3.53 7.48
N MET A 64 9.74 2.78 6.68
CA MET A 64 10.33 1.90 5.68
C MET A 64 10.64 2.70 4.41
N ALA A 65 11.82 2.49 3.85
CA ALA A 65 12.14 3.05 2.54
C ALA A 65 11.36 2.30 1.47
N LEU A 66 10.43 3.01 0.81
CA LEU A 66 9.70 2.54 -0.38
C LEU A 66 10.04 3.45 -1.56
N PRO A 67 10.02 2.91 -2.80
CA PRO A 67 10.08 3.74 -3.99
C PRO A 67 8.96 4.79 -4.01
N GLU A 68 9.27 6.04 -4.36
CA GLU A 68 8.28 7.13 -4.40
C GLU A 68 7.08 6.83 -5.30
N LEU A 69 7.29 6.05 -6.36
CA LEU A 69 6.23 5.64 -7.26
C LEU A 69 5.12 4.83 -6.58
N LEU A 70 5.37 4.26 -5.39
CA LEU A 70 4.40 3.55 -4.56
C LEU A 70 3.69 4.44 -3.54
N ASP A 71 4.13 5.69 -3.38
CA ASP A 71 3.54 6.66 -2.47
C ASP A 71 2.37 7.39 -3.13
N ARG A 72 1.36 6.62 -3.51
CA ARG A 72 0.15 7.10 -4.20
C ARG A 72 -1.04 6.20 -3.96
N ASP A 73 -2.23 6.72 -4.25
CA ASP A 73 -3.48 5.99 -4.06
C ASP A 73 -3.74 4.96 -5.15
N GLU A 74 -3.10 5.11 -6.33
CA GLU A 74 -3.39 4.25 -7.47
C GLU A 74 -2.73 2.88 -7.32
N ILE A 75 -3.45 1.84 -7.70
CA ILE A 75 -2.88 0.52 -7.91
C ILE A 75 -2.21 0.51 -9.30
N LEU A 76 -0.89 0.38 -9.33
CA LEU A 76 -0.10 0.44 -10.55
C LEU A 76 0.28 -0.95 -11.06
N VAL A 77 0.32 -1.06 -12.39
CA VAL A 77 0.88 -2.21 -13.11
C VAL A 77 1.90 -1.71 -14.11
N VAL A 78 3.02 -2.40 -14.22
CA VAL A 78 4.02 -2.10 -15.24
C VAL A 78 3.48 -2.45 -16.62
N GLU A 79 3.64 -1.55 -17.59
CA GLU A 79 3.24 -1.74 -18.98
C GLU A 79 4.44 -1.55 -19.90
N GLY A 80 4.70 -2.54 -20.72
CA GLY A 80 5.91 -2.55 -21.56
C GLY A 80 7.20 -2.57 -20.72
N SER A 81 8.22 -1.86 -21.19
CA SER A 81 9.55 -1.84 -20.55
C SER A 81 9.69 -0.82 -19.43
N ALA A 82 8.94 0.27 -19.44
CA ALA A 82 9.08 1.38 -18.50
C ALA A 82 7.78 2.11 -18.17
N GLY A 83 6.66 1.78 -18.82
CA GLY A 83 5.37 2.40 -18.57
C GLY A 83 4.76 1.95 -17.25
N LEU A 84 3.97 2.83 -16.64
CA LEU A 84 3.16 2.51 -15.48
C LEU A 84 1.70 2.84 -15.80
N ARG A 85 0.84 1.89 -15.65
CA ARG A 85 -0.60 2.05 -15.89
C ARG A 85 -1.36 1.91 -14.57
N PRO A 86 -2.10 2.94 -14.16
CA PRO A 86 -3.01 2.80 -13.03
C PRO A 86 -4.20 1.90 -13.41
N LEU A 87 -4.67 1.10 -12.47
CA LEU A 87 -5.92 0.37 -12.66
C LEU A 87 -7.10 1.35 -12.59
N PRO A 88 -8.02 1.29 -13.58
CA PRO A 88 -9.20 2.13 -13.57
C PRO A 88 -10.01 1.94 -12.28
N GLU A 89 -10.52 3.03 -11.73
CA GLU A 89 -11.45 3.04 -10.59
C GLU A 89 -10.94 2.39 -9.30
N ALA A 90 -9.74 1.82 -9.30
CA ALA A 90 -9.15 1.14 -8.15
C ALA A 90 -8.16 2.05 -7.41
N ARG A 91 -8.29 2.11 -6.09
CA ARG A 91 -7.38 2.88 -5.21
C ARG A 91 -7.06 2.06 -3.97
N TRP A 92 -5.89 2.29 -3.40
CA TRP A 92 -5.58 1.80 -2.08
C TRP A 92 -6.46 2.49 -1.03
N ALA A 93 -6.96 1.74 -0.06
CA ALA A 93 -7.76 2.27 1.05
C ALA A 93 -6.90 3.02 2.09
N GLU A 94 -5.61 2.70 2.14
CA GLU A 94 -4.60 3.34 2.98
C GLU A 94 -3.27 3.43 2.21
N PRO A 95 -2.40 4.41 2.51
CA PRO A 95 -1.08 4.48 1.89
C PRO A 95 -0.26 3.22 2.15
N LEU A 96 0.39 2.67 1.13
CA LEU A 96 1.22 1.47 1.27
C LEU A 96 2.38 1.67 2.26
N ARG A 97 2.85 2.91 2.41
CA ARG A 97 3.88 3.31 3.38
C ARG A 97 3.44 3.07 4.83
N GLU A 98 2.15 3.21 5.12
CA GLU A 98 1.57 2.99 6.45
C GLU A 98 1.16 1.52 6.65
N ALA A 99 0.59 0.91 5.61
CA ALA A 99 0.14 -0.47 5.66
C ALA A 99 1.30 -1.46 5.86
N LEU A 100 2.39 -1.30 5.11
CA LEU A 100 3.48 -2.27 5.06
C LEU A 100 4.14 -2.51 6.43
N PRO A 101 4.60 -1.49 7.19
CA PRO A 101 5.25 -1.75 8.48
C PRO A 101 4.30 -2.41 9.48
N ARG A 102 3.04 -2.03 9.49
CA ARG A 102 2.02 -2.62 10.37
C ARG A 102 1.78 -4.10 10.05
N LEU A 103 1.54 -4.42 8.78
CA LEU A 103 1.28 -5.79 8.32
C LEU A 103 2.50 -6.70 8.46
N LEU A 104 3.68 -6.16 8.17
CA LEU A 104 4.94 -6.91 8.33
C LEU A 104 5.18 -7.23 9.81
N ALA A 105 4.97 -6.27 10.71
CA ALA A 105 5.10 -6.51 12.15
C ALA A 105 4.10 -7.55 12.66
N GLU A 106 2.86 -7.52 12.16
CA GLU A 106 1.83 -8.50 12.49
C GLU A 106 2.26 -9.92 12.06
N ASP A 107 2.70 -10.09 10.82
CA ASP A 107 3.13 -11.39 10.31
C ASP A 107 4.41 -11.89 11.00
N LEU A 108 5.38 -11.02 11.27
CA LEU A 108 6.57 -11.35 12.05
C LEU A 108 6.21 -11.80 13.46
N TRP A 109 5.29 -11.10 14.14
CA TRP A 109 4.83 -11.50 15.47
C TRP A 109 4.14 -12.87 15.44
N ARG A 110 3.29 -13.14 14.48
CA ARG A 110 2.63 -14.46 14.30
C ARG A 110 3.64 -15.60 14.15
N MET A 111 4.76 -15.33 13.47
CA MET A 111 5.81 -16.34 13.21
C MET A 111 6.80 -16.50 14.37
N ARG A 112 6.88 -15.50 15.27
CA ARG A 112 7.90 -15.47 16.33
C ARG A 112 7.35 -15.67 17.74
N GLN A 113 6.08 -15.97 17.88
CA GLN A 113 5.53 -16.18 19.24
C GLN A 113 6.40 -17.12 20.09
N PRO A 114 6.63 -16.79 21.37
CA PRO A 114 6.05 -15.70 22.14
C PRO A 114 6.81 -14.36 22.07
N TYR A 115 7.83 -14.23 21.25
CA TYR A 115 8.71 -13.06 21.23
C TYR A 115 8.04 -11.87 20.54
N PRO A 116 7.98 -10.69 21.21
CA PRO A 116 7.24 -9.55 20.69
C PRO A 116 7.89 -8.92 19.45
N VAL A 117 7.04 -8.46 18.54
CA VAL A 117 7.41 -7.62 17.41
C VAL A 117 6.54 -6.39 17.44
N THR A 118 7.13 -5.20 17.45
CA THR A 118 6.44 -3.92 17.54
C THR A 118 6.90 -2.95 16.44
N VAL A 119 6.14 -1.88 16.21
CA VAL A 119 6.50 -0.82 15.29
C VAL A 119 6.84 0.44 16.06
N GLY A 120 8.02 1.03 15.80
CA GLY A 120 8.47 2.27 16.41
C GLY A 120 8.91 2.16 17.86
N LYS A 121 9.60 3.21 18.34
CA LYS A 121 10.21 3.22 19.66
C LYS A 121 9.23 3.25 20.84
N GLN A 122 8.04 3.78 20.63
CA GLN A 122 7.07 4.02 21.72
C GLN A 122 6.54 2.73 22.34
N ASN A 123 6.66 1.61 21.64
CA ASN A 123 6.20 0.30 22.07
C ASN A 123 7.37 -0.69 22.26
N THR A 124 8.58 -0.18 22.58
CA THR A 124 9.72 -1.07 22.81
C THR A 124 9.47 -1.89 24.07
N PRO A 125 9.44 -3.22 23.99
CA PRO A 125 9.30 -4.09 25.15
C PRO A 125 10.51 -3.96 26.08
N ASP A 126 10.30 -4.26 27.35
CA ASP A 126 11.40 -4.38 28.31
C ASP A 126 12.33 -5.54 27.93
N GLY A 127 13.64 -5.36 28.16
CA GLY A 127 14.66 -6.38 27.88
C GLY A 127 15.43 -6.14 26.58
N GLU A 128 16.16 -7.19 26.15
CA GLU A 128 16.96 -7.09 24.94
C GLU A 128 16.11 -6.94 23.69
N SER A 129 16.40 -5.93 22.90
CA SER A 129 15.68 -5.66 21.67
C SER A 129 16.59 -5.28 20.52
N LEU A 130 16.21 -5.70 19.32
CA LEU A 130 16.86 -5.37 18.06
C LEU A 130 15.95 -4.54 17.19
N ARG A 131 16.52 -3.56 16.51
CA ARG A 131 15.81 -2.82 15.47
C ARG A 131 15.98 -3.51 14.13
N LEU A 132 14.86 -3.84 13.50
CA LEU A 132 14.80 -4.30 12.12
C LEU A 132 14.56 -3.10 11.20
N ILE A 133 15.46 -2.89 10.26
CA ILE A 133 15.35 -1.89 9.22
C ILE A 133 15.13 -2.63 7.90
N VAL A 134 14.03 -2.31 7.22
CA VAL A 134 13.67 -2.92 5.94
C VAL A 134 13.60 -1.83 4.88
N GLN A 135 14.17 -2.10 3.72
CA GLN A 135 14.10 -1.27 2.53
C GLN A 135 13.46 -2.09 1.41
N VAL A 136 12.43 -1.56 0.80
CA VAL A 136 11.80 -2.13 -0.39
C VAL A 136 12.35 -1.43 -1.63
N ASP A 137 12.96 -2.19 -2.50
CA ASP A 137 13.54 -1.68 -3.75
C ASP A 137 12.55 -1.78 -4.93
N GLU A 138 11.62 -2.74 -4.87
CA GLU A 138 10.57 -2.94 -5.86
C GLU A 138 9.35 -3.59 -5.21
N TRP A 139 8.16 -3.12 -5.58
CA TRP A 139 6.90 -3.76 -5.17
C TRP A 139 5.82 -3.44 -6.21
N LEU A 140 5.87 -4.13 -7.35
CA LEU A 140 5.02 -3.83 -8.51
C LEU A 140 4.66 -5.10 -9.27
N ALA A 141 3.44 -5.10 -9.81
CA ALA A 141 3.02 -6.12 -10.75
C ALA A 141 3.52 -5.79 -12.15
N ARG A 142 4.14 -6.78 -12.81
CA ARG A 142 4.68 -6.65 -14.16
C ARG A 142 4.37 -7.86 -15.04
N PRO A 143 4.25 -7.68 -16.36
CA PRO A 143 4.14 -8.78 -17.30
C PRO A 143 5.41 -9.63 -17.30
N GLU A 144 5.26 -10.94 -17.25
CA GLU A 144 6.32 -11.92 -17.43
C GLU A 144 5.86 -13.07 -18.35
N ALA A 145 6.81 -13.94 -18.75
CA ALA A 145 6.46 -15.14 -19.50
C ALA A 145 5.47 -15.99 -18.67
N GLY A 146 4.22 -16.07 -19.13
CA GLY A 146 3.17 -16.81 -18.43
C GLY A 146 2.14 -15.95 -17.70
N GLY A 147 2.22 -14.61 -17.74
CA GLY A 147 1.19 -13.72 -17.20
C GLY A 147 1.73 -12.59 -16.37
N LEU A 148 0.87 -12.06 -15.49
CA LEU A 148 1.25 -10.98 -14.59
C LEU A 148 1.85 -11.55 -13.30
N GLN A 149 2.96 -11.00 -12.85
CA GLN A 149 3.57 -11.32 -11.56
C GLN A 149 3.78 -10.08 -10.71
N LEU A 150 3.43 -10.17 -9.44
CA LEU A 150 3.85 -9.20 -8.44
C LEU A 150 5.30 -9.50 -8.05
N LYS A 151 6.19 -8.55 -8.28
CA LYS A 151 7.59 -8.60 -7.84
C LYS A 151 7.75 -7.80 -6.55
N LEU A 152 8.35 -8.41 -5.53
CA LEU A 152 8.78 -7.74 -4.33
C LEU A 152 10.28 -8.00 -4.14
N ARG A 153 11.08 -6.95 -4.21
CA ARG A 153 12.49 -6.98 -3.82
C ARG A 153 12.70 -6.12 -2.60
N ALA A 154 13.29 -6.70 -1.57
CA ALA A 154 13.56 -6.02 -0.31
C ALA A 154 14.90 -6.44 0.25
N ARG A 155 15.51 -5.56 1.05
CA ARG A 155 16.70 -5.80 1.84
C ARG A 155 16.44 -5.43 3.28
N TRP A 156 17.11 -6.08 4.20
CA TRP A 156 17.01 -5.75 5.63
C TRP A 156 18.35 -5.91 6.35
N HIS A 157 18.43 -5.19 7.45
CA HIS A 157 19.54 -5.34 8.40
C HIS A 157 19.06 -5.04 9.82
N TRP A 158 19.92 -5.38 10.76
CA TRP A 158 19.65 -5.28 12.18
C TRP A 158 20.53 -4.25 12.83
N MET A 159 20.00 -3.57 13.84
CA MET A 159 20.75 -2.69 14.72
C MET A 159 20.41 -3.00 16.17
N PRO A 160 21.38 -2.93 17.11
CA PRO A 160 21.07 -3.04 18.52
C PRO A 160 20.21 -1.84 18.93
N LEU A 161 19.17 -2.09 19.71
CA LEU A 161 18.31 -1.03 20.26
C LEU A 161 18.42 -0.95 21.77
N GLN A 162 18.21 -2.07 22.46
CA GLN A 162 18.45 -2.28 23.87
C GLN A 162 19.18 -3.63 24.00
N ALA A 163 20.48 -3.59 23.81
CA ALA A 163 21.31 -4.79 23.84
C ALA A 163 22.71 -4.43 24.35
N PRO A 164 23.38 -5.34 25.09
CA PRO A 164 24.75 -5.16 25.54
C PRO A 164 25.70 -4.85 24.38
N ALA A 165 26.79 -4.14 24.69
CA ALA A 165 27.85 -3.92 23.71
C ALA A 165 28.44 -5.29 23.27
N GLY A 166 28.60 -5.46 21.95
CA GLY A 166 29.09 -6.73 21.39
C GLY A 166 28.04 -7.81 21.18
N THR A 167 26.74 -7.50 21.39
CA THR A 167 25.66 -8.44 21.06
C THR A 167 25.74 -8.88 19.61
N ALA A 168 25.76 -10.17 19.36
CA ALA A 168 25.73 -10.74 18.02
C ALA A 168 24.38 -10.39 17.33
N LEU A 169 24.47 -9.81 16.16
CA LEU A 169 23.29 -9.46 15.34
C LEU A 169 23.02 -10.58 14.32
N PRO A 170 21.77 -10.84 13.98
CA PRO A 170 21.47 -11.68 12.83
C PRO A 170 22.08 -11.08 11.56
N PRO A 171 22.43 -11.90 10.56
CA PRO A 171 23.00 -11.40 9.31
C PRO A 171 22.00 -10.50 8.57
N PRO A 172 22.48 -9.50 7.81
CA PRO A 172 21.63 -8.80 6.88
C PRO A 172 21.13 -9.76 5.80
N GLY A 173 19.97 -9.46 5.21
CA GLY A 173 19.40 -10.32 4.20
C GLY A 173 18.69 -9.58 3.10
N SER A 174 18.26 -10.33 2.10
CA SER A 174 17.45 -9.83 0.99
C SER A 174 16.43 -10.87 0.54
N ALA A 175 15.37 -10.41 -0.09
CA ALA A 175 14.37 -11.24 -0.74
C ALA A 175 14.09 -10.72 -2.14
N ASP A 176 13.92 -11.65 -3.08
CA ASP A 176 13.39 -11.43 -4.42
C ASP A 176 12.23 -12.41 -4.59
N LEU A 177 11.01 -11.90 -4.55
CA LEU A 177 9.79 -12.68 -4.56
C LEU A 177 8.99 -12.38 -5.83
N GLY A 178 8.52 -13.43 -6.51
CA GLY A 178 7.61 -13.35 -7.63
C GLY A 178 6.33 -14.13 -7.32
N LEU A 179 5.18 -13.46 -7.32
CA LEU A 179 3.88 -14.06 -7.09
C LEU A 179 3.02 -13.91 -8.34
N PRO A 180 2.56 -15.02 -8.94
CA PRO A 180 1.60 -14.93 -10.03
C PRO A 180 0.31 -14.26 -9.53
N CYS A 181 -0.21 -13.35 -10.32
CA CYS A 181 -1.44 -12.62 -10.03
C CYS A 181 -2.22 -12.34 -11.31
N ALA A 182 -3.46 -11.96 -11.17
CA ALA A 182 -4.28 -11.48 -12.27
C ALA A 182 -4.37 -9.94 -12.24
N ALA A 183 -4.72 -9.34 -13.38
CA ALA A 183 -4.78 -7.88 -13.51
C ALA A 183 -6.00 -7.23 -12.83
N GLN A 184 -6.83 -8.00 -12.15
CA GLN A 184 -7.95 -7.50 -11.35
C GLN A 184 -7.44 -6.95 -10.02
N ALA A 185 -8.05 -5.86 -9.55
CA ALA A 185 -7.63 -5.17 -8.35
C ALA A 185 -7.66 -6.04 -7.09
N ASP A 186 -8.68 -6.90 -6.94
CA ASP A 186 -8.78 -7.87 -5.83
C ASP A 186 -7.59 -8.85 -5.83
N ALA A 187 -7.29 -9.43 -7.00
CA ALA A 187 -6.19 -10.39 -7.15
C ALA A 187 -4.82 -9.73 -6.89
N LEU A 188 -4.66 -8.46 -7.29
CA LEU A 188 -3.47 -7.70 -7.00
C LEU A 188 -3.35 -7.40 -5.51
N ALA A 189 -4.41 -6.90 -4.86
CA ALA A 189 -4.41 -6.62 -3.43
C ALA A 189 -4.07 -7.88 -2.60
N ASP A 190 -4.63 -9.03 -2.98
CA ASP A 190 -4.29 -10.32 -2.38
C ASP A 190 -2.82 -10.71 -2.60
N ALA A 191 -2.29 -10.52 -3.81
CA ALA A 191 -0.88 -10.79 -4.10
C ALA A 191 0.04 -9.86 -3.29
N TYR A 192 -0.29 -8.56 -3.19
CA TYR A 192 0.42 -7.62 -2.33
C TYR A 192 0.41 -8.09 -0.88
N ARG A 193 -0.75 -8.47 -0.33
CA ARG A 193 -0.86 -8.95 1.05
C ARG A 193 -0.05 -10.23 1.28
N ARG A 194 -0.13 -11.20 0.38
CA ARG A 194 0.65 -12.46 0.46
C ARG A 194 2.15 -12.21 0.38
N SER A 195 2.60 -11.25 -0.43
CA SER A 195 4.03 -10.93 -0.55
C SER A 195 4.62 -10.41 0.75
N VAL A 196 3.85 -9.67 1.57
CA VAL A 196 4.28 -9.23 2.91
C VAL A 196 4.49 -10.43 3.84
N THR A 197 3.57 -11.41 3.82
CA THR A 197 3.71 -12.63 4.63
C THR A 197 4.95 -13.44 4.22
N LEU A 198 5.23 -13.54 2.91
CA LEU A 198 6.43 -14.23 2.43
C LEU A 198 7.72 -13.46 2.79
N LEU A 199 7.70 -12.12 2.75
CA LEU A 199 8.82 -11.32 3.21
C LEU A 199 9.09 -11.56 4.70
N ALA A 200 8.04 -11.57 5.53
CA ALA A 200 8.16 -11.89 6.95
C ALA A 200 8.83 -13.25 7.18
N ALA A 201 8.38 -14.28 6.44
CA ALA A 201 8.95 -15.62 6.52
C ALA A 201 10.44 -15.65 6.12
N ARG A 202 10.84 -14.89 5.09
CA ARG A 202 12.26 -14.78 4.70
C ARG A 202 13.11 -14.11 5.76
N ILE A 203 12.58 -13.07 6.43
CA ILE A 203 13.28 -12.39 7.52
C ILE A 203 13.47 -13.34 8.70
N VAL A 204 12.43 -14.07 9.09
CA VAL A 204 12.49 -15.03 10.20
C VAL A 204 13.43 -16.20 9.88
N ALA A 205 13.44 -16.70 8.67
CA ALA A 205 14.32 -17.80 8.28
C ALA A 205 15.81 -17.42 8.22
N ALA A 206 16.12 -16.14 8.13
CA ALA A 206 17.48 -15.60 8.06
C ALA A 206 18.00 -15.08 9.43
N SER A 207 17.20 -15.18 10.50
CA SER A 207 17.52 -14.62 11.83
C SER A 207 18.04 -15.63 12.87
#